data_5017899c7de38de138f5be8c8d6102c1
#
_entry.id   5017899c7de38de138f5be8c8d6102c1
#
_cell.length_a   1.000
_cell.length_b   1.000
_cell.length_c   1.000
_cell.angle_alpha   90.00
_cell.angle_beta   90.00
_cell.angle_gamma   90.00
#
_symmetry.space_group_name_H-M   'P 1'
#
loop_
_entity.id
_entity.type
_entity.pdbx_description
1 polymer ?
#
loop_
_entity_poly.entity_id
_entity_poly.type
_entity_poly.pdbx_seq_one_letter_code
_entity_poly.pdbx_strand_id
1 'polypeptide(L)' 'PTRYEISSVINKLKVGVVDRTYVAQWAFSIIDADDIRITDQVAWKVIQSLGAVDLPSSDRNYLYGIDDFNDWLRLLES' A
#
# COMPACT_ATOMS: atom_id res chain seq x y z
N PRO A 1 -4.47 -10.90 0.14
CA PRO A 1 -5.57 -10.01 0.55
C PRO A 1 -6.44 -9.59 -0.62
N THR A 2 -7.68 -9.26 -0.33
CA THR A 2 -8.62 -8.76 -1.33
C THR A 2 -8.38 -7.26 -1.60
N ARG A 3 -8.94 -6.77 -2.69
CA ARG A 3 -8.92 -5.32 -2.98
C ARG A 3 -9.56 -4.52 -1.84
N TYR A 4 -10.62 -5.06 -1.24
CA TYR A 4 -11.28 -4.42 -0.10
C TYR A 4 -10.34 -4.29 1.10
N GLU A 5 -9.61 -5.35 1.43
CA GLU A 5 -8.66 -5.32 2.54
C GLU A 5 -7.53 -4.32 2.29
N ILE A 6 -7.01 -4.26 1.07
CA ILE A 6 -5.97 -3.31 0.70
C ILE A 6 -6.50 -1.87 0.81
N SER A 7 -7.70 -1.62 0.28
CA SER A 7 -8.34 -0.31 0.37
C SER A 7 -8.56 0.12 1.81
N SER A 8 -8.95 -0.82 2.68
CA SER A 8 -9.13 -0.56 4.10
C SER A 8 -7.83 -0.09 4.76
N VAL A 9 -6.71 -0.75 4.46
CA VAL A 9 -5.39 -0.37 4.99
C VAL A 9 -5.00 1.02 4.50
N ILE A 10 -5.22 1.32 3.21
CA ILE A 10 -4.90 2.64 2.67
C ILE A 10 -5.74 3.72 3.35
N ASN A 11 -7.04 3.48 3.55
CA ASN A 11 -7.91 4.45 4.23
C ASN A 11 -7.48 4.69 5.67
N LYS A 12 -7.07 3.64 6.40
CA LYS A 12 -6.54 3.78 7.75
C LYS A 12 -5.25 4.61 7.77
N LEU A 13 -4.41 4.43 6.76
CA LEU A 13 -3.19 5.24 6.62
C LEU A 13 -3.54 6.71 6.36
N LYS A 14 -4.53 6.99 5.51
CA LYS A 14 -4.95 8.35 5.19
C LYS A 14 -5.44 9.11 6.41
N VAL A 15 -6.16 8.45 7.31
CA VAL A 15 -6.74 9.09 8.50
C VAL A 15 -5.83 8.97 9.74
N GLY A 16 -4.66 8.34 9.62
CA GLY A 16 -3.70 8.26 10.70
C GLY A 16 -3.96 7.19 11.75
N VAL A 17 -4.86 6.24 11.48
CA VAL A 17 -5.09 5.10 12.38
C VAL A 17 -3.91 4.16 12.41
N VAL A 18 -3.24 4.00 11.27
CA VAL A 18 -1.97 3.27 11.15
C VAL A 18 -0.93 4.20 10.54
N ASP A 19 0.35 3.95 10.84
CA ASP A 19 1.43 4.76 10.28
C ASP A 19 2.08 4.07 9.07
N ARG A 20 2.99 4.81 8.42
CA ARG A 20 3.66 4.34 7.21
C ARG A 20 4.53 3.11 7.46
N THR A 21 5.20 3.06 8.59
CA THR A 21 6.05 1.93 8.97
C THR A 21 5.21 0.65 9.11
N TYR A 22 4.08 0.75 9.79
CA TYR A 22 3.16 -0.38 9.93
C TYR A 22 2.70 -0.91 8.57
N VAL A 23 2.27 0.00 7.69
CA VAL A 23 1.74 -0.38 6.37
C VAL A 23 2.84 -1.00 5.50
N ALA A 24 4.04 -0.43 5.52
CA ALA A 24 5.17 -1.00 4.77
C ALA A 24 5.52 -2.40 5.25
N GLN A 25 5.56 -2.63 6.56
CA GLN A 25 5.82 -3.95 7.13
C GLN A 25 4.73 -4.95 6.78
N TRP A 26 3.47 -4.52 6.84
CA TRP A 26 2.34 -5.35 6.43
C TRP A 26 2.47 -5.77 4.96
N ALA A 27 2.78 -4.82 4.07
CA ALA A 27 2.95 -5.12 2.65
C ALA A 27 4.13 -6.06 2.41
N PHE A 28 5.26 -5.84 3.08
CA PHE A 28 6.43 -6.72 2.95
C PHE A 28 6.14 -8.13 3.42
N SER A 29 5.34 -8.30 4.47
CA SER A 29 4.97 -9.65 4.94
C SER A 29 4.22 -10.43 3.86
N ILE A 30 3.47 -9.75 3.01
CA ILE A 30 2.76 -10.36 1.89
C ILE A 30 3.71 -10.63 0.73
N ILE A 31 4.57 -9.66 0.40
CA ILE A 31 5.54 -9.78 -0.71
C ILE A 31 6.49 -10.95 -0.46
N ASP A 32 6.97 -11.11 0.78
CA ASP A 32 7.95 -12.13 1.14
C ASP A 32 7.33 -13.48 1.45
N ALA A 33 6.01 -13.59 1.54
CA ALA A 33 5.35 -14.86 1.89
C ALA A 33 5.35 -15.80 0.69
N ASP A 34 5.94 -16.97 0.85
CA ASP A 34 6.02 -17.98 -0.21
C ASP A 34 4.68 -18.67 -0.47
N ASP A 35 3.79 -18.69 0.52
CA ASP A 35 2.51 -19.39 0.48
C ASP A 35 1.34 -18.48 0.08
N ILE A 36 1.58 -17.18 -0.07
CA ILE A 36 0.56 -16.22 -0.49
C ILE A 36 0.70 -15.97 -1.97
N ARG A 37 -0.39 -16.18 -2.72
CA ARG A 37 -0.45 -15.88 -4.15
C ARG A 37 -1.44 -14.78 -4.41
N ILE A 38 -0.99 -13.73 -5.08
CA ILE A 38 -1.85 -12.65 -5.54
C ILE A 38 -1.91 -12.71 -7.05
N THR A 39 -3.06 -13.18 -7.58
CA THR A 39 -3.29 -13.28 -9.02
C THR A 39 -3.83 -11.99 -9.62
N ASP A 40 -4.38 -11.12 -8.79
CA ASP A 40 -4.87 -9.80 -9.20
C ASP A 40 -3.66 -8.86 -9.39
N GLN A 41 -3.36 -8.53 -10.64
CA GLN A 41 -2.19 -7.72 -10.97
C GLN A 41 -2.29 -6.29 -10.42
N VAL A 42 -3.48 -5.73 -10.35
CA VAL A 42 -3.71 -4.41 -9.78
C VAL A 42 -3.41 -4.44 -8.27
N ALA A 43 -3.97 -5.42 -7.57
CA ALA A 43 -3.72 -5.60 -6.13
C ALA A 43 -2.23 -5.81 -5.85
N TRP A 44 -1.56 -6.64 -6.64
CA TRP A 44 -0.13 -6.91 -6.49
C TRP A 44 0.71 -5.65 -6.65
N LYS A 45 0.41 -4.85 -7.67
CA LYS A 45 1.13 -3.60 -7.94
C LYS A 45 0.97 -2.61 -6.79
N VAL A 46 -0.24 -2.49 -6.24
CA VAL A 46 -0.50 -1.61 -5.11
C VAL A 46 0.24 -2.10 -3.86
N ILE A 47 0.24 -3.40 -3.59
CA ILE A 47 0.98 -3.98 -2.47
C ILE A 47 2.47 -3.67 -2.58
N GLN A 48 3.06 -3.82 -3.77
CA GLN A 48 4.48 -3.48 -3.97
C GLN A 48 4.76 -2.01 -3.68
N SER A 49 3.87 -1.12 -4.11
CA SER A 49 4.00 0.31 -3.83
C SER A 49 3.88 0.60 -2.33
N LEU A 50 2.96 -0.07 -1.63
CA LEU A 50 2.80 0.08 -0.18
C LEU A 50 4.04 -0.38 0.59
N GLY A 51 4.78 -1.34 0.06
CA GLY A 51 6.05 -1.76 0.65
C GLY A 51 7.10 -0.65 0.71
N ALA A 52 6.96 0.40 -0.12
CA ALA A 52 7.86 1.53 -0.16
C ALA A 52 7.23 2.82 0.43
N VAL A 53 6.09 2.72 1.10
CA VAL A 53 5.33 3.89 1.56
C VAL A 53 6.03 4.65 2.69
N ASP A 54 6.97 4.02 3.39
CA ASP A 54 7.76 4.66 4.44
C ASP A 54 9.11 5.22 3.95
N LEU A 55 9.41 5.08 2.65
CA LEU A 55 10.67 5.57 2.11
C LEU A 55 10.61 7.08 1.88
N PRO A 56 11.71 7.79 2.19
CA PRO A 56 11.79 9.22 1.95
C PRO A 56 12.06 9.53 0.48
N SER A 57 11.80 10.77 0.08
CA SER A 57 12.18 11.30 -1.22
C SER A 57 13.21 12.41 -1.04
N SER A 58 13.98 12.70 -2.08
CA SER A 58 14.98 13.77 -2.03
C SER A 58 14.37 15.17 -2.03
N ASP A 59 13.14 15.33 -2.53
CA ASP A 59 12.47 16.63 -2.69
C ASP A 59 11.27 16.83 -1.76
N ARG A 60 10.93 15.82 -0.95
CA ARG A 60 9.79 15.87 -0.01
C ARG A 60 10.00 14.80 1.06
N ASN A 61 9.12 14.80 2.08
CA ASN A 61 9.29 13.90 3.22
C ASN A 61 9.20 12.43 2.85
N TYR A 62 8.32 12.08 1.92
CA TYR A 62 8.10 10.69 1.52
C TYR A 62 7.95 10.57 0.01
N LEU A 63 8.30 9.39 -0.51
CA LEU A 63 8.19 9.06 -1.94
C LEU A 63 6.74 9.13 -2.41
N TYR A 64 5.80 8.61 -1.59
CA TYR A 64 4.37 8.60 -1.89
C TYR A 64 3.60 9.43 -0.88
N GLY A 65 2.58 10.14 -1.34
CA GLY A 65 1.71 10.98 -0.51
C GLY A 65 0.23 10.69 -0.74
N ILE A 66 -0.62 11.60 -0.26
CA ILE A 66 -2.07 11.44 -0.31
C ILE A 66 -2.61 11.28 -1.73
N ASP A 67 -2.02 11.95 -2.70
CA ASP A 67 -2.44 11.83 -4.10
C ASP A 67 -2.22 10.42 -4.63
N ASP A 68 -1.10 9.80 -4.25
CA ASP A 68 -0.80 8.42 -4.61
C ASP A 68 -1.79 7.47 -3.96
N PHE A 69 -2.11 7.69 -2.68
CA PHE A 69 -3.10 6.87 -1.96
C PHE A 69 -4.46 6.90 -2.65
N ASN A 70 -4.89 8.08 -3.07
CA ASN A 70 -6.15 8.25 -3.79
C ASN A 70 -6.12 7.57 -5.16
N ASP A 71 -5.00 7.63 -5.86
CA ASP A 71 -4.82 6.92 -7.14
C ASP A 71 -4.92 5.40 -6.95
N TRP A 72 -4.28 4.87 -5.91
CA TRP A 72 -4.35 3.43 -5.62
C TRP A 72 -5.76 2.99 -5.27
N LEU A 73 -6.49 3.81 -4.50
CA LEU A 73 -7.89 3.51 -4.18
C LEU A 73 -8.75 3.45 -5.44
N ARG A 74 -8.53 4.37 -6.39
CA ARG A 74 -9.25 4.35 -7.66
C ARG A 74 -8.92 3.09 -8.47
N LEU A 75 -7.65 2.71 -8.53
CA LEU A 75 -7.24 1.48 -9.21
C LEU A 75 -7.91 0.25 -8.62
N LEU A 76 -8.01 0.19 -7.30
CA LEU A 76 -8.61 -0.96 -6.61
C LEU A 76 -10.12 -1.05 -6.82
N GLU A 77 -10.78 0.05 -7.17
CA GLU A 77 -12.22 0.10 -7.46
C GLU A 77 -12.55 -0.33 -8.90
N SER A 78 -11.59 -0.34 -9.79
CA SER A 78 -11.81 -0.61 -11.22
C SER A 78 -11.94 -2.09 -11.56
#